data_a68ddd3acb84e55b858655674ef6ea8f
#
_entry.id   a68ddd3acb84e55b858655674ef6ea8f
#
_cell.length_a   1.000
_cell.length_b   1.000
_cell.length_c   1.000
_cell.angle_alpha   90.00
_cell.angle_beta   90.00
_cell.angle_gamma   90.00
#
_symmetry.space_group_name_H-M   'P 1'
#
loop_
_entity.id
_entity.type
_entity.pdbx_description
1 polymer ?
#
loop_
_entity_poly.entity_id
_entity_poly.type
_entity_poly.pdbx_seq_one_letter_code
_entity_poly.pdbx_strand_id
1 'polypeptide(L)'
;MSVTETHDLKDTLAVEVETPGHEKRGAASALFRQSKKAIFTDAPVLALHPTPGRCFICNAREEELGEPLEAHHFGIEWSFANAPIDWERVKQDFPSFGWSTFDPTKPMDFVDDMRAQGLLLCKKHHTGKDEGIHNLPMSLWLAQKYLKDGYKFSDLEVIHHAE
;
A
#
# COMPACT_ATOMS: atom_id res chain seq x y z
N MET A 1 4.60 -34.52 22.10
CA MET A 1 3.32 -33.79 21.78
C MET A 1 3.64 -32.68 20.82
N SER A 2 2.90 -32.49 19.72
CA SER A 2 3.07 -31.28 18.90
C SER A 2 2.35 -30.12 19.55
N VAL A 3 3.00 -28.96 19.60
CA VAL A 3 2.42 -27.72 20.10
C VAL A 3 1.95 -26.93 18.88
N THR A 4 0.72 -26.46 18.90
CA THR A 4 0.17 -25.56 17.88
C THR A 4 -0.05 -24.21 18.49
N GLU A 5 0.58 -23.18 17.90
CA GLU A 5 0.33 -21.79 18.22
C GLU A 5 -0.48 -21.14 17.11
N THR A 6 -1.43 -20.29 17.51
CA THR A 6 -2.24 -19.50 16.58
C THR A 6 -2.03 -18.03 16.87
N HIS A 7 -1.65 -17.26 15.87
CA HIS A 7 -1.44 -15.82 15.95
C HIS A 7 -2.50 -15.09 15.15
N ASP A 8 -3.12 -14.10 15.77
CA ASP A 8 -3.97 -13.15 15.04
C ASP A 8 -3.07 -12.08 14.40
N LEU A 9 -2.94 -12.16 13.09
CA LEU A 9 -2.08 -11.26 12.32
C LEU A 9 -2.70 -9.88 12.11
N LYS A 10 -3.93 -9.68 12.55
CA LYS A 10 -4.60 -8.36 12.54
C LYS A 10 -4.34 -7.55 13.80
N ASP A 11 -3.80 -8.16 14.85
CA ASP A 11 -3.42 -7.45 16.06
C ASP A 11 -2.24 -6.55 15.76
N THR A 12 -2.53 -5.29 15.49
CA THR A 12 -1.53 -4.24 15.28
C THR A 12 -1.42 -3.36 16.51
N LEU A 13 -0.21 -2.88 16.80
CA LEU A 13 -0.01 -1.84 17.80
C LEU A 13 -0.80 -0.61 17.39
N ALA A 14 -1.68 -0.14 18.26
CA ALA A 14 -2.34 1.13 18.07
C ALA A 14 -1.29 2.25 18.17
N VAL A 15 -1.13 3.03 17.12
CA VAL A 15 -0.29 4.23 17.12
C VAL A 15 -1.22 5.43 17.04
N GLU A 16 -1.18 6.27 18.09
CA GLU A 16 -1.87 7.54 18.04
C GLU A 16 -1.02 8.56 17.28
N VAL A 17 -1.51 9.00 16.14
CA VAL A 17 -0.89 10.02 15.29
C VAL A 17 -1.93 11.05 14.92
N GLU A 18 -1.54 12.33 14.96
CA GLU A 18 -2.39 13.40 14.46
C GLU A 18 -2.51 13.25 12.94
N THR A 19 -3.72 12.98 12.47
CA THR A 19 -4.00 12.84 11.04
C THR A 19 -4.19 14.21 10.39
N PRO A 20 -3.77 14.40 9.12
CA PRO A 20 -3.89 15.69 8.44
C PRO A 20 -5.35 15.96 8.04
N GLY A 21 -6.16 16.48 8.97
CA GLY A 21 -7.53 16.90 8.71
C GLY A 21 -8.43 15.82 8.15
N HIS A 22 -8.38 14.64 8.74
CA HIS A 22 -9.08 13.45 8.25
C HIS A 22 -10.56 13.70 7.95
N GLU A 23 -11.24 14.39 8.83
CA GLU A 23 -12.65 14.76 8.70
C GLU A 23 -12.91 15.72 7.53
N LYS A 24 -11.87 16.38 7.01
CA LYS A 24 -11.93 17.34 5.91
C LYS A 24 -11.44 16.79 4.58
N ARG A 25 -10.96 15.55 4.54
CA ARG A 25 -10.50 14.92 3.30
C ARG A 25 -11.69 14.44 2.44
N GLY A 26 -12.63 15.35 2.14
CA GLY A 26 -13.73 15.06 1.23
C GLY A 26 -13.33 14.86 -0.23
N ALA A 27 -12.12 15.33 -0.62
CA ALA A 27 -11.57 15.15 -1.96
C ALA A 27 -10.06 14.90 -1.90
N ALA A 28 -9.54 14.04 -2.79
CA ALA A 28 -8.12 13.85 -2.97
C ALA A 28 -7.42 15.16 -3.37
N SER A 29 -6.16 15.36 -2.95
CA SER A 29 -5.37 16.53 -3.31
C SER A 29 -5.18 16.64 -4.83
N ALA A 30 -4.83 17.85 -5.31
CA ALA A 30 -4.51 18.04 -6.74
C ALA A 30 -3.32 17.18 -7.15
N LEU A 31 -2.29 17.10 -6.30
CA LEU A 31 -1.11 16.26 -6.51
C LEU A 31 -1.49 14.79 -6.63
N PHE A 32 -2.31 14.26 -5.71
CA PHE A 32 -2.79 12.89 -5.77
C PHE A 32 -3.52 12.60 -7.08
N ARG A 33 -4.45 13.47 -7.49
CA ARG A 33 -5.22 13.27 -8.74
C ARG A 33 -4.34 13.29 -10.00
N GLN A 34 -3.35 14.18 -10.04
CA GLN A 34 -2.45 14.31 -11.19
C GLN A 34 -1.46 13.15 -11.24
N SER A 35 -0.82 12.82 -10.13
CA SER A 35 0.15 11.75 -10.05
C SER A 35 -0.50 10.36 -10.20
N LYS A 36 -1.73 10.18 -9.75
CA LYS A 36 -2.51 8.97 -10.02
C LYS A 36 -2.65 8.70 -11.52
N LYS A 37 -2.93 9.72 -12.33
CA LYS A 37 -3.03 9.55 -13.79
C LYS A 37 -1.73 9.04 -14.39
N ALA A 38 -0.59 9.52 -13.91
CA ALA A 38 0.71 9.11 -14.41
C ALA A 38 1.00 7.62 -14.20
N ILE A 39 0.60 7.02 -13.09
CA ILE A 39 0.85 5.59 -12.83
C ILE A 39 0.00 4.62 -13.68
N PHE A 40 -0.96 5.12 -14.45
CA PHE A 40 -1.66 4.33 -15.46
C PHE A 40 -0.89 4.21 -16.78
N THR A 41 -0.04 5.18 -17.10
CA THR A 41 0.66 5.28 -18.38
C THR A 41 2.17 5.16 -18.25
N ASP A 42 2.73 5.69 -17.19
CA ASP A 42 4.18 5.76 -16.98
C ASP A 42 4.67 4.53 -16.22
N ALA A 43 5.91 4.12 -16.49
CA ALA A 43 6.54 3.09 -15.69
C ALA A 43 6.60 3.55 -14.22
N PRO A 44 6.07 2.78 -13.27
CA PRO A 44 6.09 3.15 -11.86
C PRO A 44 7.52 3.27 -11.36
N VAL A 45 7.73 4.21 -10.46
CA VAL A 45 9.02 4.45 -9.81
C VAL A 45 9.39 3.30 -8.86
N LEU A 46 8.40 2.61 -8.32
CA LEU A 46 8.62 1.40 -7.53
C LEU A 46 9.07 0.25 -8.43
N ALA A 47 10.28 -0.23 -8.22
CA ALA A 47 10.83 -1.38 -8.94
C ALA A 47 9.96 -2.64 -8.83
N LEU A 48 9.11 -2.71 -7.81
CA LEU A 48 8.16 -3.80 -7.58
C LEU A 48 6.92 -3.74 -8.49
N HIS A 49 6.69 -2.62 -9.18
CA HIS A 49 5.51 -2.42 -10.02
C HIS A 49 5.90 -2.20 -11.49
N PRO A 50 6.32 -3.27 -12.19
CA PRO A 50 6.95 -3.14 -13.51
C PRO A 50 6.01 -2.75 -14.64
N THR A 51 4.68 -2.85 -14.43
CA THR A 51 3.70 -2.66 -15.51
C THR A 51 2.68 -1.59 -15.13
N PRO A 52 2.61 -0.46 -15.85
CA PRO A 52 1.62 0.58 -15.59
C PRO A 52 0.19 0.11 -15.89
N GLY A 53 -0.80 0.71 -15.22
CA GLY A 53 -2.21 0.46 -15.47
C GLY A 53 -2.73 -0.92 -15.05
N ARG A 54 -2.04 -1.60 -14.15
CA ARG A 54 -2.42 -2.93 -13.66
C ARG A 54 -2.49 -2.99 -12.14
N CYS A 55 -3.35 -3.85 -11.61
CA CYS A 55 -3.36 -4.16 -10.19
C CYS A 55 -2.02 -4.78 -9.77
N PHE A 56 -1.42 -4.25 -8.72
CA PHE A 56 -0.12 -4.70 -8.22
C PHE A 56 -0.14 -6.17 -7.76
N ILE A 57 -1.25 -6.67 -7.24
CA ILE A 57 -1.37 -8.04 -6.74
C ILE A 57 -1.71 -9.03 -7.87
N CYS A 58 -2.84 -8.84 -8.54
CA CYS A 58 -3.34 -9.81 -9.52
C CYS A 58 -2.96 -9.48 -10.98
N ASN A 59 -2.29 -8.36 -11.21
CA ASN A 59 -1.86 -7.91 -12.54
C ASN A 59 -3.00 -7.66 -13.56
N ALA A 60 -4.24 -7.61 -13.12
CA ALA A 60 -5.38 -7.36 -13.98
C ALA A 60 -5.53 -5.87 -14.33
N ARG A 61 -6.09 -5.58 -15.48
CA ARG A 61 -6.45 -4.24 -15.96
C ARG A 61 -7.91 -3.92 -15.67
N GLU A 62 -8.29 -2.64 -15.74
CA GLU A 62 -9.68 -2.19 -15.58
C GLU A 62 -10.62 -2.89 -16.55
N GLU A 63 -10.21 -3.04 -17.81
CA GLU A 63 -11.02 -3.69 -18.85
C GLU A 63 -11.28 -5.17 -18.56
N GLU A 64 -10.30 -5.85 -17.96
CA GLU A 64 -10.42 -7.27 -17.58
C GLU A 64 -11.31 -7.46 -16.35
N LEU A 65 -11.33 -6.48 -15.46
CA LEU A 65 -12.09 -6.50 -14.21
C LEU A 65 -13.52 -5.97 -14.36
N GLY A 66 -13.76 -5.09 -15.34
CA GLY A 66 -15.02 -4.35 -15.49
C GLY A 66 -15.22 -3.29 -14.39
N GLU A 67 -14.15 -2.90 -13.69
CA GLU A 67 -14.17 -1.90 -12.62
C GLU A 67 -12.86 -1.08 -12.61
N PRO A 68 -12.89 0.17 -12.12
CA PRO A 68 -11.70 1.00 -12.07
C PRO A 68 -10.68 0.49 -11.04
N LEU A 69 -9.39 0.71 -11.34
CA LEU A 69 -8.32 0.55 -10.38
C LEU A 69 -8.23 1.77 -9.46
N GLU A 70 -7.89 1.51 -8.21
CA GLU A 70 -7.76 2.51 -7.16
C GLU A 70 -6.28 2.73 -6.81
N ALA A 71 -5.88 3.98 -6.60
CA ALA A 71 -4.53 4.29 -6.15
C ALA A 71 -4.46 4.21 -4.63
N HIS A 72 -3.40 3.59 -4.14
CA HIS A 72 -3.12 3.41 -2.72
C HIS A 72 -1.71 3.88 -2.37
N HIS A 73 -1.54 4.47 -1.19
CA HIS A 73 -0.24 4.84 -0.64
C HIS A 73 0.49 3.57 -0.17
N PHE A 74 1.70 3.34 -0.66
CA PHE A 74 2.43 2.10 -0.35
C PHE A 74 3.29 2.20 0.90
N GLY A 75 4.18 3.20 0.97
CA GLY A 75 5.17 3.31 2.05
C GLY A 75 4.63 4.06 3.27
N ILE A 76 4.04 5.21 3.03
CA ILE A 76 3.49 6.07 4.08
C ILE A 76 2.02 6.36 3.75
N GLU A 77 1.15 5.82 4.58
CA GLU A 77 -0.27 6.12 4.51
C GLU A 77 -0.55 7.60 4.77
N TRP A 78 -1.56 8.12 4.13
CA TRP A 78 -2.00 9.49 4.31
C TRP A 78 -2.22 9.85 5.80
N SER A 79 -2.83 8.96 6.57
CA SER A 79 -3.09 9.16 8.00
C SER A 79 -1.83 9.27 8.85
N PHE A 80 -0.68 8.79 8.36
CA PHE A 80 0.61 8.83 9.04
C PHE A 80 1.54 9.95 8.55
N ALA A 81 1.09 10.82 7.67
CA ALA A 81 1.93 11.90 7.12
C ALA A 81 2.55 12.81 8.19
N ASN A 82 1.88 12.99 9.32
CA ASN A 82 2.36 13.79 10.46
C ASN A 82 3.08 12.98 11.55
N ALA A 83 3.31 11.68 11.32
CA ALA A 83 4.10 10.86 12.23
C ALA A 83 5.56 11.33 12.27
N PRO A 84 6.34 10.97 13.32
CA PRO A 84 7.76 11.29 13.39
C PRO A 84 8.58 10.44 12.42
N ILE A 85 8.50 10.77 11.12
CA ILE A 85 9.09 10.02 10.02
C ILE A 85 10.56 10.38 9.88
N ASP A 86 11.41 9.36 9.77
CA ASP A 86 12.81 9.50 9.35
C ASP A 86 12.88 9.57 7.82
N TRP A 87 12.91 10.77 7.28
CA TRP A 87 12.91 11.02 5.84
C TRP A 87 14.19 10.53 5.14
N GLU A 88 15.31 10.39 5.86
CA GLU A 88 16.53 9.81 5.27
C GLU A 88 16.36 8.31 4.97
N ARG A 89 15.62 7.59 5.81
CA ARG A 89 15.24 6.19 5.54
C ARG A 89 14.26 6.09 4.37
N VAL A 90 13.26 6.97 4.33
CA VAL A 90 12.32 7.02 3.19
C VAL A 90 13.06 7.26 1.88
N LYS A 91 14.02 8.18 1.87
CA LYS A 91 14.86 8.48 0.71
C LYS A 91 15.66 7.28 0.21
N GLN A 92 16.13 6.42 1.11
CA GLN A 92 16.85 5.19 0.73
C GLN A 92 15.93 4.22 -0.05
N ASP A 93 14.67 4.10 0.36
CA ASP A 93 13.71 3.18 -0.26
C ASP A 93 13.04 3.78 -1.52
N PHE A 94 12.96 5.09 -1.61
CA PHE A 94 12.33 5.83 -2.72
C PHE A 94 13.30 6.83 -3.37
N PRO A 95 14.47 6.38 -3.88
CA PRO A 95 15.54 7.28 -4.32
C PRO A 95 15.18 8.15 -5.54
N SER A 96 14.18 7.76 -6.30
CA SER A 96 13.78 8.46 -7.54
C SER A 96 12.87 9.66 -7.31
N PHE A 97 12.43 9.90 -6.06
CA PHE A 97 11.68 11.11 -5.73
C PHE A 97 12.59 12.34 -5.72
N GLY A 98 12.04 13.52 -5.99
CA GLY A 98 12.79 14.78 -6.06
C GLY A 98 13.27 15.31 -4.70
N TRP A 99 14.10 14.55 -4.00
CA TRP A 99 14.55 14.86 -2.63
C TRP A 99 15.30 16.16 -2.47
N SER A 100 15.95 16.67 -3.52
CA SER A 100 16.70 17.93 -3.46
C SER A 100 15.82 19.16 -3.17
N THR A 101 14.53 19.07 -3.45
CA THR A 101 13.54 20.15 -3.25
C THR A 101 12.51 19.78 -2.20
N PHE A 102 12.62 18.64 -1.57
CA PHE A 102 11.66 18.18 -0.56
C PHE A 102 11.81 18.95 0.75
N ASP A 103 10.68 19.38 1.28
CA ASP A 103 10.57 20.05 2.58
C ASP A 103 9.85 19.11 3.57
N PRO A 104 10.54 18.61 4.63
CA PRO A 104 9.93 17.73 5.63
C PRO A 104 8.74 18.35 6.39
N THR A 105 8.60 19.67 6.38
CA THR A 105 7.42 20.36 6.96
C THR A 105 6.18 20.26 6.08
N LYS A 106 6.34 19.75 4.86
CA LYS A 106 5.28 19.53 3.86
C LYS A 106 5.25 18.06 3.43
N PRO A 107 5.01 17.12 4.35
CA PRO A 107 5.12 15.69 4.05
C PRO A 107 4.19 15.23 2.93
N MET A 108 3.09 15.95 2.71
CA MET A 108 2.12 15.61 1.66
C MET A 108 2.70 15.73 0.24
N ASP A 109 3.79 16.48 0.04
CA ASP A 109 4.46 16.58 -1.25
C ASP A 109 5.07 15.23 -1.69
N PHE A 110 5.43 14.38 -0.73
CA PHE A 110 5.82 12.99 -0.98
C PHE A 110 4.63 12.04 -0.85
N VAL A 111 3.87 12.13 0.24
CA VAL A 111 2.83 11.16 0.60
C VAL A 111 1.75 11.06 -0.49
N ASP A 112 1.31 12.17 -1.05
CA ASP A 112 0.31 12.21 -2.11
C ASP A 112 0.89 12.12 -3.55
N ASP A 113 2.20 12.00 -3.70
CA ASP A 113 2.78 11.74 -5.03
C ASP A 113 2.74 10.25 -5.36
N MET A 114 1.70 9.85 -6.08
CA MET A 114 1.50 8.45 -6.48
C MET A 114 2.58 7.93 -7.41
N ARG A 115 3.33 8.79 -8.12
CA ARG A 115 4.50 8.38 -8.91
C ARG A 115 5.62 7.90 -8.01
N ALA A 116 5.77 8.50 -6.81
CA ALA A 116 6.79 8.14 -5.84
C ALA A 116 6.43 6.86 -5.08
N GLN A 117 5.22 6.76 -4.54
CA GLN A 117 4.83 5.66 -3.65
C GLN A 117 3.44 5.08 -3.91
N GLY A 118 2.82 5.37 -5.04
CA GLY A 118 1.49 4.87 -5.34
C GLY A 118 1.50 3.44 -5.88
N LEU A 119 0.51 2.67 -5.50
CA LEU A 119 0.15 1.42 -6.13
C LEU A 119 -1.22 1.52 -6.79
N LEU A 120 -1.42 0.83 -7.90
CA LEU A 120 -2.75 0.57 -8.43
C LEU A 120 -3.26 -0.76 -7.92
N LEU A 121 -4.46 -0.76 -7.39
CA LEU A 121 -5.10 -1.95 -6.83
C LEU A 121 -6.53 -2.06 -7.36
N CYS A 122 -6.96 -3.28 -7.67
CA CYS A 122 -8.38 -3.53 -7.85
C CYS A 122 -9.09 -3.46 -6.48
N LYS A 123 -10.38 -3.25 -6.50
CA LYS A 123 -11.19 -3.12 -5.29
C LYS A 123 -11.01 -4.29 -4.32
N LYS A 124 -10.91 -5.52 -4.84
CA LYS A 124 -10.64 -6.72 -4.07
C LYS A 124 -9.36 -6.61 -3.23
N HIS A 125 -8.24 -6.22 -3.85
CA HIS A 125 -6.94 -6.13 -3.19
C HIS A 125 -6.69 -4.80 -2.48
N HIS A 126 -7.55 -3.81 -2.66
CA HIS A 126 -7.51 -2.55 -1.94
C HIS A 126 -8.35 -2.61 -0.66
N THR A 127 -9.66 -2.84 -0.78
CA THR A 127 -10.62 -2.76 0.33
C THR A 127 -11.38 -4.06 0.59
N GLY A 128 -11.08 -5.14 -0.15
CA GLY A 128 -11.73 -6.43 0.04
C GLY A 128 -11.52 -6.98 1.45
N LYS A 129 -12.57 -7.53 2.04
CA LYS A 129 -12.59 -7.96 3.45
C LYS A 129 -11.46 -8.90 3.82
N ASP A 130 -11.18 -9.88 2.97
CA ASP A 130 -10.22 -10.96 3.27
C ASP A 130 -8.93 -10.87 2.43
N GLU A 131 -8.81 -9.88 1.55
CA GLU A 131 -7.74 -9.79 0.56
C GLU A 131 -7.20 -8.37 0.39
N GLY A 132 -7.85 -7.37 0.99
CA GLY A 132 -7.50 -5.97 0.84
C GLY A 132 -6.35 -5.52 1.74
N ILE A 133 -5.52 -4.60 1.26
CA ILE A 133 -4.39 -4.04 2.00
C ILE A 133 -4.81 -3.36 3.31
N HIS A 134 -6.03 -2.85 3.38
CA HIS A 134 -6.57 -2.25 4.60
C HIS A 134 -7.06 -3.28 5.63
N ASN A 135 -7.13 -4.55 5.28
CA ASN A 135 -7.72 -5.60 6.11
C ASN A 135 -6.75 -6.72 6.46
N LEU A 136 -5.62 -6.82 5.77
CA LEU A 136 -4.60 -7.83 6.04
C LEU A 136 -3.28 -7.20 6.49
N PRO A 137 -2.51 -7.88 7.34
CA PRO A 137 -1.11 -7.53 7.54
C PRO A 137 -0.35 -7.47 6.22
N MET A 138 0.58 -6.53 6.10
CA MET A 138 1.33 -6.29 4.86
C MET A 138 1.99 -7.56 4.32
N SER A 139 2.55 -8.40 5.19
CA SER A 139 3.22 -9.64 4.80
C SER A 139 2.28 -10.64 4.11
N LEU A 140 1.05 -10.77 4.58
CA LEU A 140 0.03 -11.62 3.96
C LEU A 140 -0.54 -10.98 2.71
N TRP A 141 -0.82 -9.68 2.75
CA TRP A 141 -1.33 -8.96 1.60
C TRP A 141 -0.36 -9.03 0.42
N LEU A 142 0.92 -8.76 0.65
CA LEU A 142 1.94 -8.79 -0.40
C LEU A 142 2.16 -10.22 -0.93
N ALA A 143 2.13 -11.22 -0.05
CA ALA A 143 2.36 -12.62 -0.43
C ALA A 143 1.26 -13.17 -1.36
N GLN A 144 0.06 -12.58 -1.38
CA GLN A 144 -1.00 -12.93 -2.34
C GLN A 144 -0.51 -12.85 -3.80
N LYS A 145 0.41 -11.92 -4.08
CA LYS A 145 1.03 -11.76 -5.41
C LYS A 145 1.78 -13.01 -5.89
N TYR A 146 2.24 -13.84 -4.98
CA TYR A 146 3.08 -15.00 -5.25
C TYR A 146 2.37 -16.33 -5.07
N LEU A 147 1.09 -16.32 -4.71
CA LEU A 147 0.30 -17.55 -4.62
C LEU A 147 0.00 -18.13 -5.99
N LYS A 148 -0.09 -19.44 -6.05
CA LYS A 148 -0.67 -20.14 -7.21
C LYS A 148 -2.17 -19.84 -7.29
N ASP A 149 -2.70 -19.89 -8.50
CA ASP A 149 -4.13 -19.70 -8.74
C ASP A 149 -4.98 -20.65 -7.87
N GLY A 150 -6.07 -20.12 -7.32
CA GLY A 150 -6.98 -20.89 -6.46
C GLY A 150 -6.60 -20.93 -4.98
N TYR A 151 -5.44 -20.41 -4.60
CA TYR A 151 -5.03 -20.30 -3.19
C TYR A 151 -5.28 -18.89 -2.65
N LYS A 152 -5.55 -18.80 -1.34
CA LYS A 152 -5.63 -17.55 -0.60
C LYS A 152 -5.22 -17.76 0.85
N PHE A 153 -4.78 -16.68 1.48
CA PHE A 153 -4.45 -16.69 2.91
C PHE A 153 -5.67 -16.48 3.79
N SER A 154 -5.58 -17.02 5.02
CA SER A 154 -6.42 -16.64 6.14
C SER A 154 -5.79 -15.46 6.89
N ASP A 155 -6.54 -14.80 7.74
CA ASP A 155 -6.08 -13.76 8.67
C ASP A 155 -5.42 -14.32 9.95
N LEU A 156 -5.33 -15.64 10.05
CA LEU A 156 -4.67 -16.35 11.14
C LEU A 156 -3.45 -17.12 10.63
N GLU A 157 -2.37 -17.03 11.38
CA GLU A 157 -1.22 -17.90 11.21
C GLU A 157 -1.31 -19.06 12.22
N VAL A 158 -1.13 -20.29 11.73
CA VAL A 158 -1.08 -21.48 12.58
C VAL A 158 0.31 -22.08 12.48
N ILE A 159 1.03 -22.09 13.59
CA ILE A 159 2.39 -22.64 13.67
C ILE A 159 2.34 -24.01 14.35
N HIS A 160 2.83 -25.02 13.66
CA HIS A 160 3.01 -26.35 14.19
C HIS A 160 4.47 -26.57 14.55
N HIS A 161 4.75 -26.67 15.84
CA HIS A 161 6.09 -27.00 16.31
C HIS A 161 6.27 -28.51 16.31
N ALA A 162 7.34 -29.01 15.65
CA ALA A 162 7.74 -30.40 15.76
C ALA A 162 8.27 -30.67 17.16
N GLU A 163 8.06 -31.89 17.65
CA GLU A 163 8.61 -32.39 18.92
C GLU A 163 10.13 -32.60 18.85
#